data_994dfd26913fde3b2726b02e662b8858
#
_entry.id   994dfd26913fde3b2726b02e662b8858
#
_cell.length_a   1.000
_cell.length_b   1.000
_cell.length_c   1.000
_cell.angle_alpha   90.00
_cell.angle_beta   90.00
_cell.angle_gamma   90.00
#
_symmetry.space_group_name_H-M   'P 1'
#
loop_
_entity.id
_entity.type
_entity.pdbx_description
1 polymer ?
#
loop_
_entity_poly.entity_id
_entity_poly.type
_entity_poly.pdbx_seq_one_letter_code
_entity_poly.pdbx_strand_id
1 'polypeptide(L)'
;MTNLIIFLFPIRKKSQRFEFKGYKLNAVTKNWQSYDNLYRMTCRALKSRIQDFDVKELSGGFFSAVYLIEADERKVILKIGPNRDVRIMRHELEYIPTEAEMLHKLRNIDILIPKLITLDDSGEICNEPYFFMSFIEGTPLSETEVTGYELDAIKYQVGRITRQICSNPAPYFAVPGLPASITTRNSRFVLTLVKWLLDDAAEKQISIPFIKPTELLNFIDSYSHTLDEAIPCYAHTDTWDGNLLIKDGKLNGLIDFAAILYADPLMSHDFHDFNAKPLDSFLRGYGKTSFTENEMIRIQIYRIWQRLGMIVERGYRCYDDSNIYAWVLDKFVKEVKKMKALGYINRLL
;
A
#
# COMPACT_ATOMS: atom_id res chain seq x y z
N MET A 1 -14.64 6.91 -41.48
CA MET A 1 -14.12 8.22 -41.01
C MET A 1 -14.74 8.45 -39.64
N THR A 2 -14.06 8.06 -38.59
CA THR A 2 -14.52 8.17 -37.21
C THR A 2 -13.63 9.17 -36.51
N ASN A 3 -14.17 10.33 -36.21
CA ASN A 3 -13.49 11.45 -35.58
C ASN A 3 -13.10 11.11 -34.13
N LEU A 4 -11.80 11.05 -33.90
CA LEU A 4 -11.20 10.95 -32.56
C LEU A 4 -11.18 12.36 -31.97
N ILE A 5 -12.09 12.67 -31.04
CA ILE A 5 -12.07 13.94 -30.29
C ILE A 5 -11.00 13.85 -29.21
N ILE A 6 -9.88 14.51 -29.45
CA ILE A 6 -8.83 14.72 -28.46
C ILE A 6 -9.22 15.89 -27.57
N PHE A 7 -9.63 15.63 -26.33
CA PHE A 7 -9.77 16.70 -25.35
C PHE A 7 -8.38 17.15 -24.86
N LEU A 8 -7.96 18.31 -25.34
CA LEU A 8 -6.83 19.05 -24.82
C LEU A 8 -7.26 19.79 -23.54
N PHE A 9 -6.83 19.31 -22.38
CA PHE A 9 -6.97 20.06 -21.13
C PHE A 9 -5.80 21.03 -20.95
N PRO A 10 -6.05 22.27 -20.49
CA PRO A 10 -5.02 23.28 -20.32
C PRO A 10 -4.07 22.90 -19.16
N ILE A 11 -2.77 22.93 -19.44
CA ILE A 11 -1.69 22.70 -18.47
C ILE A 11 -1.69 23.89 -17.48
N ARG A 12 -2.29 23.73 -16.30
CA ARG A 12 -2.02 24.59 -15.15
C ARG A 12 -0.87 23.98 -14.35
N LYS A 13 0.25 24.70 -14.29
CA LYS A 13 1.36 24.47 -13.38
C LYS A 13 0.90 24.73 -11.93
N LYS A 14 0.32 23.72 -11.28
CA LYS A 14 0.27 23.53 -9.82
C LYS A 14 0.43 22.05 -9.61
N SER A 15 1.23 21.64 -8.62
CA SER A 15 1.36 20.26 -8.18
C SER A 15 -0.06 19.73 -7.90
N GLN A 16 -0.60 18.92 -8.81
CA GLN A 16 -1.89 18.29 -8.62
C GLN A 16 -1.73 17.20 -7.56
N ARG A 17 -2.01 17.54 -6.29
CA ARG A 17 -2.47 16.57 -5.32
C ARG A 17 -3.79 16.01 -5.84
N PHE A 18 -3.91 14.71 -5.96
CA PHE A 18 -5.19 14.07 -6.17
C PHE A 18 -6.01 14.23 -4.90
N GLU A 19 -7.06 15.05 -4.94
CA GLU A 19 -8.04 15.14 -3.85
C GLU A 19 -8.96 13.92 -3.92
N PHE A 20 -8.76 12.98 -3.03
CA PHE A 20 -9.74 11.94 -2.72
C PHE A 20 -10.86 12.56 -1.87
N LYS A 21 -11.83 13.21 -2.48
CA LYS A 21 -13.04 13.65 -1.76
C LYS A 21 -13.95 12.44 -1.54
N GLY A 22 -14.00 11.96 -0.28
CA GLY A 22 -15.11 11.30 0.38
C GLY A 22 -16.01 10.35 -0.42
N TYR A 23 -15.49 9.56 -1.37
CA TYR A 23 -16.28 8.57 -2.08
C TYR A 23 -16.46 7.33 -1.22
N LYS A 24 -17.72 6.93 -1.01
CA LYS A 24 -18.06 5.63 -0.45
C LYS A 24 -17.74 4.57 -1.52
N LEU A 25 -16.50 4.09 -1.54
CA LEU A 25 -16.04 3.09 -2.50
C LEU A 25 -16.59 1.72 -2.10
N ASN A 26 -17.58 1.25 -2.82
CA ASN A 26 -18.13 -0.09 -2.68
C ASN A 26 -17.20 -1.11 -3.37
N ALA A 27 -16.03 -1.39 -2.78
CA ALA A 27 -15.19 -2.48 -3.25
C ALA A 27 -15.84 -3.82 -2.91
N VAL A 28 -15.83 -4.76 -3.87
CA VAL A 28 -16.42 -6.11 -3.67
C VAL A 28 -15.70 -6.91 -2.58
N THR A 29 -14.48 -6.52 -2.24
CA THR A 29 -13.67 -7.15 -1.19
C THR A 29 -14.17 -6.81 0.22
N LYS A 30 -14.94 -5.73 0.40
CA LYS A 30 -15.40 -5.31 1.72
C LYS A 30 -16.42 -6.30 2.31
N ASN A 31 -16.04 -6.95 3.37
CA ASN A 31 -16.85 -7.94 4.08
C ASN A 31 -17.71 -7.24 5.14
N TRP A 32 -18.87 -6.78 4.74
CA TRP A 32 -19.83 -6.10 5.60
C TRP A 32 -20.43 -7.07 6.60
N GLN A 33 -20.51 -6.67 7.86
CA GLN A 33 -21.09 -7.48 8.93
C GLN A 33 -22.40 -6.88 9.43
N SER A 34 -23.27 -7.75 9.95
CA SER A 34 -24.48 -7.32 10.67
C SER A 34 -24.10 -6.62 11.98
N TYR A 35 -24.99 -5.75 12.48
CA TYR A 35 -24.83 -5.10 13.77
C TYR A 35 -24.64 -6.12 14.91
N ASP A 36 -25.38 -7.23 14.89
CA ASP A 36 -25.24 -8.31 15.86
C ASP A 36 -23.86 -8.97 15.83
N ASN A 37 -23.34 -9.25 14.62
CA ASN A 37 -21.99 -9.80 14.49
C ASN A 37 -20.92 -8.81 15.00
N LEU A 38 -21.03 -7.52 14.68
CA LEU A 38 -20.11 -6.48 15.15
C LEU A 38 -20.14 -6.39 16.68
N TYR A 39 -21.33 -6.44 17.28
CA TYR A 39 -21.49 -6.47 18.74
C TYR A 39 -20.83 -7.71 19.37
N ARG A 40 -21.09 -8.91 18.83
CA ARG A 40 -20.52 -10.17 19.31
C ARG A 40 -18.99 -10.19 19.22
N MET A 41 -18.45 -9.74 18.07
CA MET A 41 -17.01 -9.59 17.87
C MET A 41 -16.40 -8.67 18.93
N THR A 42 -17.06 -7.54 19.20
CA THR A 42 -16.59 -6.53 20.16
C THR A 42 -16.62 -7.06 21.59
N CYS A 43 -17.71 -7.72 22.01
CA CYS A 43 -17.79 -8.37 23.33
C CYS A 43 -16.68 -9.39 23.52
N ARG A 44 -16.39 -10.20 22.49
CA ARG A 44 -15.31 -11.19 22.52
C ARG A 44 -13.93 -10.53 22.64
N ALA A 45 -13.66 -9.51 21.83
CA ALA A 45 -12.38 -8.80 21.81
C ALA A 45 -12.09 -8.08 23.15
N LEU A 46 -13.10 -7.40 23.70
CA LEU A 46 -12.97 -6.64 24.94
C LEU A 46 -13.18 -7.49 26.19
N LYS A 47 -13.55 -8.77 26.04
CA LYS A 47 -13.82 -9.73 27.14
C LYS A 47 -14.83 -9.18 28.16
N SER A 48 -15.82 -8.44 27.69
CA SER A 48 -16.84 -7.80 28.52
C SER A 48 -18.17 -7.73 27.79
N ARG A 49 -19.27 -7.72 28.59
CA ARG A 49 -20.58 -7.34 28.07
C ARG A 49 -20.61 -5.82 27.95
N ILE A 50 -21.03 -5.33 26.79
CA ILE A 50 -21.07 -3.91 26.45
C ILE A 50 -22.52 -3.43 26.65
N GLN A 51 -22.68 -2.28 27.28
CA GLN A 51 -23.99 -1.66 27.50
C GLN A 51 -24.27 -0.59 26.44
N ASP A 52 -23.31 0.30 26.21
CA ASP A 52 -23.41 1.34 25.21
C ASP A 52 -22.54 0.94 23.99
N PHE A 53 -23.19 0.70 22.85
CA PHE A 53 -22.53 0.24 21.65
C PHE A 53 -22.96 1.08 20.44
N ASP A 54 -22.01 1.78 19.85
CA ASP A 54 -22.18 2.47 18.58
C ASP A 54 -21.11 2.03 17.60
N VAL A 55 -21.48 2.00 16.32
CA VAL A 55 -20.59 1.55 15.25
C VAL A 55 -20.74 2.45 14.03
N LYS A 56 -19.61 2.92 13.55
CA LYS A 56 -19.50 3.71 12.33
C LYS A 56 -18.53 3.04 11.35
N GLU A 57 -18.99 2.74 10.15
CA GLU A 57 -18.10 2.33 9.07
C GLU A 57 -17.18 3.50 8.69
N LEU A 58 -15.90 3.21 8.59
CA LEU A 58 -14.90 4.14 8.06
C LEU A 58 -14.77 3.96 6.55
N SER A 59 -15.07 5.03 5.80
CA SER A 59 -14.86 5.10 4.35
C SER A 59 -13.39 5.39 4.05
N GLY A 60 -12.86 4.86 2.94
CA GLY A 60 -11.51 5.18 2.45
C GLY A 60 -10.61 3.99 2.18
N GLY A 61 -10.84 2.83 2.80
CA GLY A 61 -10.11 1.60 2.46
C GLY A 61 -10.69 0.90 1.23
N PHE A 62 -9.82 0.38 0.36
CA PHE A 62 -10.22 -0.34 -0.86
C PHE A 62 -10.26 -1.86 -0.68
N PHE A 63 -9.77 -2.38 0.43
CA PHE A 63 -9.57 -3.81 0.64
C PHE A 63 -10.44 -4.37 1.75
N SER A 64 -10.27 -3.92 2.98
CA SER A 64 -10.94 -4.42 4.18
C SER A 64 -12.19 -3.61 4.53
N ALA A 65 -13.15 -4.23 5.24
CA ALA A 65 -14.17 -3.50 5.96
C ALA A 65 -13.59 -2.98 7.28
N VAL A 66 -13.70 -1.67 7.53
CA VAL A 66 -13.13 -1.02 8.72
C VAL A 66 -14.23 -0.28 9.47
N TYR A 67 -14.30 -0.49 10.78
CA TYR A 67 -15.29 0.13 11.64
C TYR A 67 -14.63 0.83 12.82
N LEU A 68 -15.06 2.06 13.09
CA LEU A 68 -14.88 2.69 14.39
C LEU A 68 -16.00 2.18 15.31
N ILE A 69 -15.61 1.63 16.43
CA ILE A 69 -16.54 1.12 17.45
C ILE A 69 -16.35 1.93 18.73
N GLU A 70 -17.44 2.48 19.21
CA GLU A 70 -17.56 3.08 20.53
C GLU A 70 -18.29 2.08 21.44
N ALA A 71 -17.59 1.53 22.42
CA ALA A 71 -18.07 0.49 23.31
C ALA A 71 -17.84 0.91 24.75
N ASP A 72 -18.90 1.30 25.44
CA ASP A 72 -18.87 2.01 26.72
C ASP A 72 -17.95 3.26 26.56
N GLU A 73 -16.91 3.41 27.37
CA GLU A 73 -15.97 4.53 27.29
C GLU A 73 -14.77 4.29 26.35
N ARG A 74 -14.77 3.20 25.57
CA ARG A 74 -13.63 2.81 24.72
C ARG A 74 -13.91 3.08 23.26
N LYS A 75 -12.91 3.60 22.57
CA LYS A 75 -12.88 3.71 21.09
C LYS A 75 -11.86 2.73 20.54
N VAL A 76 -12.32 1.84 19.66
CA VAL A 76 -11.48 0.83 19.00
C VAL A 76 -11.79 0.76 17.52
N ILE A 77 -10.83 0.27 16.75
CA ILE A 77 -11.00 -0.02 15.33
C ILE A 77 -11.10 -1.52 15.14
N LEU A 78 -12.10 -1.96 14.40
CA LEU A 78 -12.23 -3.31 13.89
C LEU A 78 -11.91 -3.32 12.40
N LYS A 79 -10.99 -4.17 11.98
CA LYS A 79 -10.65 -4.42 10.58
C LYS A 79 -10.94 -5.87 10.22
N ILE A 80 -11.71 -6.10 9.15
CA ILE A 80 -12.19 -7.41 8.73
C ILE A 80 -11.68 -7.71 7.33
N GLY A 81 -11.10 -8.90 7.14
CA GLY A 81 -10.61 -9.37 5.86
C GLY A 81 -11.68 -9.54 4.79
N PRO A 82 -11.29 -9.60 3.52
CA PRO A 82 -12.19 -9.82 2.41
C PRO A 82 -12.94 -11.15 2.55
N ASN A 83 -14.16 -11.20 2.03
CA ASN A 83 -14.94 -12.43 2.00
C ASN A 83 -14.20 -13.50 1.17
N ARG A 84 -14.13 -14.75 1.65
CA ARG A 84 -13.52 -15.93 0.98
C ARG A 84 -14.03 -16.18 -0.43
N ASP A 85 -15.29 -15.85 -0.68
CA ASP A 85 -15.91 -16.01 -1.99
C ASP A 85 -15.42 -14.96 -3.01
N VAL A 86 -14.71 -13.92 -2.54
CA VAL A 86 -14.13 -12.88 -3.39
C VAL A 86 -12.66 -13.19 -3.65
N ARG A 87 -12.31 -13.30 -4.92
CA ARG A 87 -10.92 -13.43 -5.33
C ARG A 87 -10.16 -12.13 -5.06
N ILE A 88 -9.01 -12.24 -4.41
CA ILE A 88 -8.05 -11.18 -4.17
C ILE A 88 -6.73 -11.47 -4.89
N MET A 89 -5.86 -10.49 -5.03
CA MET A 89 -4.55 -10.70 -5.65
C MET A 89 -3.67 -11.60 -4.77
N ARG A 90 -2.78 -12.37 -5.42
CA ARG A 90 -1.96 -13.40 -4.75
C ARG A 90 -1.14 -12.85 -3.58
N HIS A 91 -0.63 -11.64 -3.69
CA HIS A 91 0.18 -11.04 -2.62
C HIS A 91 -0.64 -10.50 -1.44
N GLU A 92 -1.97 -10.47 -1.54
CA GLU A 92 -2.88 -9.94 -0.50
C GLU A 92 -3.43 -11.03 0.43
N LEU A 93 -3.16 -12.31 0.15
CA LEU A 93 -3.78 -13.45 0.83
C LEU A 93 -3.61 -13.43 2.35
N GLU A 94 -2.51 -12.89 2.85
CA GLU A 94 -2.17 -12.86 4.29
C GLU A 94 -2.17 -11.45 4.89
N TYR A 95 -2.84 -10.48 4.27
CA TYR A 95 -2.79 -9.08 4.70
C TYR A 95 -3.30 -8.86 6.14
N ILE A 96 -4.39 -9.52 6.54
CA ILE A 96 -4.96 -9.34 7.89
C ILE A 96 -4.06 -9.92 8.98
N PRO A 97 -3.62 -11.18 8.92
CA PRO A 97 -2.65 -11.71 9.88
C PRO A 97 -1.33 -10.95 9.88
N THR A 98 -0.82 -10.58 8.69
CA THR A 98 0.42 -9.80 8.54
C THR A 98 0.32 -8.45 9.24
N GLU A 99 -0.77 -7.70 9.03
CA GLU A 99 -0.93 -6.40 9.70
C GLU A 99 -0.95 -6.54 11.22
N ALA A 100 -1.70 -7.50 11.75
CA ALA A 100 -1.73 -7.76 13.19
C ALA A 100 -0.33 -8.11 13.74
N GLU A 101 0.44 -8.93 13.03
CA GLU A 101 1.82 -9.26 13.39
C GLU A 101 2.74 -8.03 13.37
N MET A 102 2.64 -7.20 12.33
CA MET A 102 3.47 -6.00 12.16
C MET A 102 3.18 -4.95 13.21
N LEU A 103 1.92 -4.73 13.56
CA LEU A 103 1.55 -3.85 14.68
C LEU A 103 2.19 -4.29 16.00
N HIS A 104 2.29 -5.60 16.23
CA HIS A 104 2.98 -6.12 17.40
C HIS A 104 4.51 -5.94 17.32
N LYS A 105 5.13 -6.24 16.18
CA LYS A 105 6.57 -6.15 15.98
C LYS A 105 7.09 -4.71 16.01
N LEU A 106 6.34 -3.78 15.44
CA LEU A 106 6.73 -2.37 15.30
C LEU A 106 6.23 -1.45 16.43
N ARG A 107 5.66 -2.02 17.50
CA ARG A 107 5.05 -1.24 18.60
C ARG A 107 5.98 -0.21 19.29
N ASN A 108 7.29 -0.29 19.07
CA ASN A 108 8.29 0.59 19.69
C ASN A 108 8.88 1.64 18.75
N ILE A 109 8.32 1.82 17.54
CA ILE A 109 8.77 2.90 16.67
C ILE A 109 8.34 4.28 17.23
N ASP A 110 9.09 5.33 16.86
CA ASP A 110 8.95 6.68 17.41
C ASP A 110 7.78 7.46 16.79
N ILE A 111 6.64 6.78 16.63
CA ILE A 111 5.37 7.36 16.22
C ILE A 111 4.22 6.55 16.79
N LEU A 112 3.08 7.18 16.95
CA LEU A 112 1.88 6.48 17.33
C LEU A 112 1.40 5.58 16.19
N ILE A 113 1.40 4.28 16.46
CA ILE A 113 0.75 3.26 15.61
C ILE A 113 -0.36 2.58 16.38
N PRO A 114 -1.37 2.00 15.71
CA PRO A 114 -2.41 1.26 16.41
C PRO A 114 -1.82 0.13 17.25
N LYS A 115 -2.31 -0.04 18.47
CA LYS A 115 -1.94 -1.19 19.31
C LYS A 115 -2.89 -2.34 19.00
N LEU A 116 -2.36 -3.48 18.62
CA LEU A 116 -3.16 -4.70 18.47
C LEU A 116 -3.84 -5.03 19.80
N ILE A 117 -5.15 -5.22 19.79
CA ILE A 117 -5.95 -5.68 20.94
C ILE A 117 -6.13 -7.19 20.86
N THR A 118 -6.62 -7.69 19.72
CA THR A 118 -6.78 -9.13 19.48
C THR A 118 -6.89 -9.39 18.00
N LEU A 119 -6.44 -10.55 17.55
CA LEU A 119 -6.69 -11.15 16.26
C LEU A 119 -7.60 -12.36 16.49
N ASP A 120 -8.62 -12.53 15.66
CA ASP A 120 -9.50 -13.69 15.66
C ASP A 120 -9.56 -14.28 14.22
N ASP A 121 -9.07 -15.48 14.08
CA ASP A 121 -9.09 -16.29 12.87
C ASP A 121 -9.88 -17.61 13.04
N SER A 122 -10.67 -17.72 14.14
CA SER A 122 -11.39 -18.94 14.51
C SER A 122 -12.51 -19.30 13.55
N GLY A 123 -13.07 -18.33 12.82
CA GLY A 123 -14.23 -18.53 11.96
C GLY A 123 -15.58 -18.65 12.72
N GLU A 124 -15.61 -18.46 14.05
CA GLU A 124 -16.83 -18.70 14.85
C GLU A 124 -17.90 -17.61 14.72
N ILE A 125 -17.52 -16.35 14.50
CA ILE A 125 -18.44 -15.22 14.33
C ILE A 125 -18.44 -14.75 12.88
N CYS A 126 -17.27 -14.65 12.29
CA CYS A 126 -17.05 -14.29 10.89
C CYS A 126 -16.13 -15.33 10.26
N ASN A 127 -16.42 -15.75 9.04
CA ASN A 127 -15.62 -16.77 8.34
C ASN A 127 -14.21 -16.28 7.96
N GLU A 128 -13.97 -14.97 8.10
CA GLU A 128 -12.71 -14.34 7.73
C GLU A 128 -11.95 -13.84 8.95
N PRO A 129 -10.62 -13.82 8.90
CA PRO A 129 -9.83 -13.22 9.96
C PRO A 129 -10.20 -11.74 10.16
N TYR A 130 -10.29 -11.33 11.42
CA TYR A 130 -10.48 -9.93 11.80
C TYR A 130 -9.64 -9.61 13.02
N PHE A 131 -9.30 -8.34 13.18
CA PHE A 131 -8.61 -7.91 14.38
C PHE A 131 -9.13 -6.57 14.90
N PHE A 132 -8.96 -6.38 16.20
CA PHE A 132 -9.21 -5.13 16.89
C PHE A 132 -7.90 -4.44 17.21
N MET A 133 -7.89 -3.12 17.04
CA MET A 133 -6.75 -2.27 17.37
C MET A 133 -7.22 -0.97 18.04
N SER A 134 -6.29 -0.28 18.70
CA SER A 134 -6.59 1.01 19.31
C SER A 134 -6.91 2.06 18.25
N PHE A 135 -7.83 2.96 18.57
CA PHE A 135 -8.11 4.15 17.78
C PHE A 135 -6.97 5.19 17.91
N ILE A 136 -6.58 5.80 16.81
CA ILE A 136 -5.70 6.96 16.77
C ILE A 136 -6.48 8.15 16.23
N GLU A 137 -6.49 9.24 16.97
CA GLU A 137 -7.16 10.47 16.55
C GLU A 137 -6.36 11.18 15.46
N GLY A 138 -7.04 11.68 14.44
CA GLY A 138 -6.45 12.45 13.35
C GLY A 138 -7.25 12.42 12.08
N THR A 139 -6.93 13.34 11.18
CA THR A 139 -7.47 13.39 9.81
C THR A 139 -6.39 12.89 8.86
N PRO A 140 -6.72 12.04 7.88
CA PRO A 140 -5.75 11.64 6.85
C PRO A 140 -5.12 12.87 6.17
N LEU A 141 -3.80 12.88 5.95
CA LEU A 141 -3.10 13.99 5.30
C LEU A 141 -3.70 14.29 3.91
N SER A 142 -4.19 13.27 3.21
CA SER A 142 -4.89 13.41 1.92
C SER A 142 -6.18 14.24 1.99
N GLU A 143 -6.77 14.38 3.19
CA GLU A 143 -8.01 15.12 3.44
C GLU A 143 -7.74 16.48 4.12
N THR A 144 -6.47 16.87 4.28
CA THR A 144 -6.07 18.13 4.89
C THR A 144 -5.60 19.14 3.83
N GLU A 145 -5.62 20.42 4.19
CA GLU A 145 -5.07 21.51 3.35
C GLU A 145 -3.61 21.87 3.74
N VAL A 146 -2.91 20.97 4.41
CA VAL A 146 -1.52 21.20 4.86
C VAL A 146 -0.59 21.39 3.65
N THR A 147 0.18 22.48 3.63
CA THR A 147 1.08 22.84 2.54
C THR A 147 2.37 23.49 3.06
N GLY A 148 3.31 23.76 2.16
CA GLY A 148 4.52 24.51 2.48
C GLY A 148 5.35 23.90 3.61
N TYR A 149 5.74 24.72 4.60
CA TYR A 149 6.62 24.31 5.68
C TYR A 149 6.04 23.17 6.56
N GLU A 150 4.74 23.19 6.81
CA GLU A 150 4.10 22.13 7.60
C GLU A 150 4.17 20.77 6.87
N LEU A 151 3.91 20.77 5.57
CA LEU A 151 4.05 19.55 4.77
C LEU A 151 5.50 19.04 4.76
N ASP A 152 6.47 19.94 4.61
CA ASP A 152 7.89 19.58 4.66
C ASP A 152 8.28 18.98 6.02
N ALA A 153 7.76 19.51 7.12
CA ALA A 153 7.98 18.99 8.46
C ALA A 153 7.35 17.58 8.62
N ILE A 154 6.14 17.37 8.10
CA ILE A 154 5.47 16.06 8.09
C ILE A 154 6.29 15.06 7.27
N LYS A 155 6.67 15.42 6.04
CA LYS A 155 7.44 14.51 5.17
C LYS A 155 8.85 14.21 5.72
N TYR A 156 9.46 15.15 6.44
CA TYR A 156 10.68 14.88 7.19
C TYR A 156 10.45 13.79 8.28
N GLN A 157 9.35 13.89 9.03
CA GLN A 157 8.99 12.87 10.03
C GLN A 157 8.70 11.52 9.39
N VAL A 158 7.99 11.49 8.25
CA VAL A 158 7.76 10.26 7.47
C VAL A 158 9.09 9.60 7.08
N GLY A 159 10.08 10.39 6.63
CA GLY A 159 11.42 9.88 6.35
C GLY A 159 12.09 9.22 7.56
N ARG A 160 12.01 9.85 8.74
CA ARG A 160 12.53 9.29 9.99
C ARG A 160 11.86 7.96 10.34
N ILE A 161 10.54 7.89 10.23
CA ILE A 161 9.74 6.70 10.53
C ILE A 161 10.07 5.58 9.54
N THR A 162 10.12 5.89 8.25
CA THR A 162 10.53 4.92 7.22
C THR A 162 11.91 4.33 7.55
N ARG A 163 12.87 5.17 7.96
CA ARG A 163 14.18 4.69 8.41
C ARG A 163 14.09 3.76 9.63
N GLN A 164 13.24 4.08 10.61
CA GLN A 164 13.07 3.22 11.79
C GLN A 164 12.43 1.87 11.42
N ILE A 165 11.43 1.87 10.54
CA ILE A 165 10.84 0.63 10.03
C ILE A 165 11.90 -0.19 9.29
N CYS A 166 12.66 0.42 8.37
CA CYS A 166 13.71 -0.23 7.61
C CYS A 166 14.93 -0.65 8.46
N SER A 167 15.09 -0.12 9.67
CA SER A 167 16.16 -0.58 10.61
C SER A 167 15.90 -1.96 11.21
N ASN A 168 14.71 -2.52 10.99
CA ASN A 168 14.38 -3.89 11.38
C ASN A 168 14.82 -4.86 10.27
N PRO A 169 15.88 -5.66 10.48
CA PRO A 169 16.35 -6.58 9.46
C PRO A 169 15.36 -7.72 9.26
N ALA A 170 15.26 -8.18 8.03
CA ALA A 170 14.52 -9.40 7.70
C ALA A 170 15.50 -10.53 7.33
N PRO A 171 15.18 -11.80 7.64
CA PRO A 171 16.09 -12.91 7.37
C PRO A 171 16.18 -13.30 5.89
N TYR A 172 15.22 -12.88 5.10
CA TYR A 172 15.07 -13.18 3.67
C TYR A 172 14.10 -12.17 3.02
N PHE A 173 14.03 -12.17 1.69
CA PHE A 173 12.97 -11.44 0.96
C PHE A 173 11.69 -12.26 0.95
N ALA A 174 10.57 -11.63 1.26
CA ALA A 174 9.25 -12.29 1.25
C ALA A 174 8.08 -11.30 1.31
N VAL A 175 6.93 -11.74 0.87
CA VAL A 175 5.64 -11.25 1.36
C VAL A 175 5.36 -12.02 2.66
N PRO A 176 5.26 -11.35 3.82
CA PRO A 176 5.03 -12.04 5.09
C PRO A 176 3.80 -12.95 5.02
N GLY A 177 3.88 -14.12 5.64
CA GLY A 177 2.80 -15.13 5.58
C GLY A 177 2.75 -15.97 4.30
N LEU A 178 3.45 -15.61 3.22
CA LEU A 178 3.42 -16.31 1.93
C LEU A 178 4.72 -17.08 1.63
N PRO A 179 4.82 -18.37 1.99
CA PRO A 179 6.04 -19.17 1.81
C PRO A 179 6.55 -19.22 0.36
N ALA A 180 5.65 -19.18 -0.63
CA ALA A 180 6.01 -19.20 -2.05
C ALA A 180 6.82 -17.98 -2.53
N SER A 181 6.89 -16.91 -1.72
CA SER A 181 7.67 -15.71 -2.01
C SER A 181 9.06 -15.71 -1.39
N ILE A 182 9.36 -16.64 -0.49
CA ILE A 182 10.61 -16.66 0.30
C ILE A 182 11.81 -16.93 -0.60
N THR A 183 12.80 -16.03 -0.55
CA THR A 183 14.06 -16.17 -1.27
C THR A 183 15.17 -15.35 -0.61
N THR A 184 16.41 -15.72 -0.83
CA THR A 184 17.60 -14.96 -0.40
C THR A 184 18.05 -13.92 -1.43
N ARG A 185 17.44 -13.88 -2.62
CA ARG A 185 17.81 -13.00 -3.73
C ARG A 185 16.70 -12.02 -4.06
N ASN A 186 16.98 -10.73 -4.00
CA ASN A 186 16.01 -9.69 -4.34
C ASN A 186 15.51 -9.79 -5.80
N SER A 187 16.38 -10.15 -6.74
CA SER A 187 15.98 -10.37 -8.13
C SER A 187 14.87 -11.42 -8.26
N ARG A 188 15.00 -12.54 -7.55
CA ARG A 188 13.98 -13.59 -7.54
C ARG A 188 12.69 -13.14 -6.87
N PHE A 189 12.81 -12.37 -5.79
CA PHE A 189 11.65 -11.79 -5.09
C PHE A 189 10.85 -10.87 -6.01
N VAL A 190 11.52 -9.90 -6.64
CA VAL A 190 10.88 -8.94 -7.55
C VAL A 190 10.25 -9.64 -8.76
N LEU A 191 10.96 -10.60 -9.37
CA LEU A 191 10.40 -11.42 -10.46
C LEU A 191 9.15 -12.18 -10.01
N THR A 192 9.14 -12.74 -8.79
CA THR A 192 7.96 -13.43 -8.24
C THR A 192 6.79 -12.47 -8.08
N LEU A 193 7.01 -11.28 -7.49
CA LEU A 193 5.97 -10.27 -7.32
C LEU A 193 5.37 -9.81 -8.66
N VAL A 194 6.22 -9.51 -9.64
CA VAL A 194 5.76 -9.08 -10.97
C VAL A 194 5.05 -10.22 -11.69
N LYS A 195 5.57 -11.46 -11.61
CA LYS A 195 4.90 -12.61 -12.19
C LYS A 195 3.52 -12.83 -11.59
N TRP A 196 3.36 -12.73 -10.28
CA TRP A 196 2.05 -12.83 -9.63
C TRP A 196 1.06 -11.79 -10.17
N LEU A 197 1.49 -10.54 -10.32
CA LEU A 197 0.63 -9.49 -10.91
C LEU A 197 0.26 -9.77 -12.37
N LEU A 198 1.19 -10.32 -13.16
CA LEU A 198 0.90 -10.70 -14.56
C LEU A 198 -0.04 -11.91 -14.64
N ASP A 199 0.11 -12.89 -13.75
CA ASP A 199 -0.78 -14.04 -13.64
C ASP A 199 -2.19 -13.59 -13.18
N ASP A 200 -2.26 -12.66 -12.22
CA ASP A 200 -3.52 -12.05 -11.76
C ASP A 200 -4.21 -11.25 -12.88
N ALA A 201 -3.43 -10.47 -13.65
CA ALA A 201 -3.94 -9.76 -14.80
C ALA A 201 -4.52 -10.71 -15.86
N ALA A 202 -3.80 -11.80 -16.15
CA ALA A 202 -4.25 -12.81 -17.12
C ALA A 202 -5.55 -13.50 -16.64
N GLU A 203 -5.65 -13.83 -15.36
CA GLU A 203 -6.84 -14.44 -14.76
C GLU A 203 -8.08 -13.56 -14.90
N LYS A 204 -7.93 -12.25 -14.72
CA LYS A 204 -9.00 -11.26 -14.85
C LYS A 204 -9.12 -10.65 -16.26
N GLN A 205 -8.34 -11.17 -17.23
CA GLN A 205 -8.31 -10.66 -18.61
C GLN A 205 -7.99 -9.14 -18.69
N ILE A 206 -7.16 -8.66 -17.76
CA ILE A 206 -6.72 -7.26 -17.73
C ILE A 206 -5.57 -7.09 -18.72
N SER A 207 -5.74 -6.20 -19.68
CA SER A 207 -4.70 -5.86 -20.65
C SER A 207 -3.61 -4.99 -20.02
N ILE A 208 -2.35 -5.42 -20.12
CA ILE A 208 -1.20 -4.61 -19.74
C ILE A 208 -0.72 -3.84 -20.97
N PRO A 209 -0.86 -2.51 -21.00
CA PRO A 209 -0.54 -1.74 -22.20
C PRO A 209 0.96 -1.51 -22.37
N PHE A 210 1.38 -1.35 -23.62
CA PHE A 210 2.70 -0.90 -24.07
C PHE A 210 3.90 -1.81 -23.79
N ILE A 211 3.71 -2.94 -23.11
CA ILE A 211 4.77 -3.92 -22.86
C ILE A 211 4.17 -5.33 -22.81
N LYS A 212 4.85 -6.30 -23.39
CA LYS A 212 4.48 -7.71 -23.26
C LYS A 212 4.96 -8.26 -21.90
N PRO A 213 4.24 -9.17 -21.26
CA PRO A 213 4.67 -9.81 -20.01
C PRO A 213 6.12 -10.37 -20.07
N THR A 214 6.45 -11.05 -21.15
CA THR A 214 7.80 -11.61 -21.35
C THR A 214 8.88 -10.54 -21.46
N GLU A 215 8.60 -9.41 -22.13
CA GLU A 215 9.53 -8.28 -22.24
C GLU A 215 9.81 -7.67 -20.87
N LEU A 216 8.77 -7.51 -20.03
CA LEU A 216 8.90 -6.97 -18.68
C LEU A 216 9.74 -7.88 -17.79
N LEU A 217 9.46 -9.19 -17.80
CA LEU A 217 10.21 -10.16 -16.99
C LEU A 217 11.68 -10.24 -17.43
N ASN A 218 11.95 -10.28 -18.74
CA ASN A 218 13.32 -10.29 -19.27
C ASN A 218 14.07 -9.00 -18.90
N PHE A 219 13.40 -7.84 -18.94
CA PHE A 219 13.98 -6.58 -18.50
C PHE A 219 14.42 -6.66 -17.04
N ILE A 220 13.53 -7.10 -16.13
CA ILE A 220 13.84 -7.21 -14.70
C ILE A 220 14.99 -8.20 -14.48
N ASP A 221 14.95 -9.35 -15.15
CA ASP A 221 16.00 -10.38 -15.03
C ASP A 221 17.36 -9.89 -15.51
N SER A 222 17.42 -9.02 -16.53
CA SER A 222 18.66 -8.42 -17.00
C SER A 222 19.36 -7.53 -15.96
N TYR A 223 18.63 -7.07 -14.93
CA TYR A 223 19.13 -6.30 -13.78
C TYR A 223 19.26 -7.12 -12.51
N SER A 224 19.28 -8.46 -12.60
CA SER A 224 19.36 -9.35 -11.43
C SER A 224 20.55 -9.02 -10.53
N HIS A 225 21.72 -8.71 -11.09
CA HIS A 225 22.90 -8.34 -10.31
C HIS A 225 22.67 -7.05 -9.51
N THR A 226 22.09 -6.02 -10.13
CA THR A 226 21.77 -4.73 -9.48
C THR A 226 20.70 -4.89 -8.40
N LEU A 227 19.69 -5.74 -8.64
CA LEU A 227 18.65 -6.04 -7.66
C LEU A 227 19.23 -6.78 -6.45
N ASP A 228 20.16 -7.70 -6.65
CA ASP A 228 20.74 -8.54 -5.60
C ASP A 228 21.75 -7.80 -4.69
N GLU A 229 22.05 -6.52 -4.95
CA GLU A 229 22.76 -5.66 -3.99
C GLU A 229 21.91 -5.29 -2.76
N ALA A 230 20.60 -5.45 -2.83
CA ALA A 230 19.69 -5.11 -1.75
C ALA A 230 19.82 -6.07 -0.57
N ILE A 231 19.64 -5.53 0.64
CA ILE A 231 19.57 -6.29 1.89
C ILE A 231 18.14 -6.19 2.42
N PRO A 232 17.49 -7.32 2.77
CA PRO A 232 16.10 -7.30 3.19
C PRO A 232 15.91 -6.67 4.57
N CYS A 233 14.93 -5.80 4.66
CA CYS A 233 14.43 -5.21 5.89
C CYS A 233 12.90 -5.17 5.85
N TYR A 234 12.28 -4.63 6.90
CA TYR A 234 10.86 -4.30 6.83
C TYR A 234 10.69 -3.05 5.95
N ALA A 235 10.00 -3.18 4.83
CA ALA A 235 9.71 -2.08 3.91
C ALA A 235 8.20 -1.84 3.84
N HIS A 236 7.75 -0.68 4.28
CA HIS A 236 6.33 -0.32 4.22
C HIS A 236 6.01 0.28 2.85
N THR A 237 5.28 -0.46 2.02
CA THR A 237 5.05 -0.08 0.62
C THR A 237 3.81 0.79 0.42
N ASP A 238 3.13 1.21 1.51
CA ASP A 238 1.87 1.95 1.45
C ASP A 238 1.78 3.10 2.46
N THR A 239 2.85 3.92 2.60
CA THR A 239 2.85 5.13 3.45
C THR A 239 2.33 6.37 2.71
N TRP A 240 1.30 6.20 1.88
CA TRP A 240 0.70 7.32 1.17
C TRP A 240 -0.07 8.27 2.11
N ASP A 241 -0.42 9.46 1.63
CA ASP A 241 -1.02 10.53 2.44
C ASP A 241 -2.33 10.13 3.16
N GLY A 242 -3.05 9.10 2.66
CA GLY A 242 -4.25 8.58 3.32
C GLY A 242 -3.99 7.77 4.59
N ASN A 243 -2.78 7.22 4.75
CA ASN A 243 -2.37 6.42 5.90
C ASN A 243 -1.60 7.25 6.96
N LEU A 244 -1.43 8.55 6.73
CA LEU A 244 -0.78 9.49 7.63
C LEU A 244 -1.83 10.32 8.37
N LEU A 245 -2.00 10.11 9.67
CA LEU A 245 -2.99 10.83 10.47
C LEU A 245 -2.40 12.13 11.02
N ILE A 246 -3.07 13.23 10.74
CA ILE A 246 -2.68 14.59 11.15
C ILE A 246 -3.59 15.07 12.26
N LYS A 247 -2.98 15.60 13.31
CA LYS A 247 -3.65 16.30 14.40
C LYS A 247 -2.91 17.58 14.71
N ASP A 248 -3.62 18.70 14.84
CA ASP A 248 -3.05 20.03 15.13
C ASP A 248 -1.87 20.42 14.19
N GLY A 249 -2.03 20.13 12.88
CA GLY A 249 -1.02 20.42 11.85
C GLY A 249 0.24 19.55 11.90
N LYS A 250 0.28 18.50 12.71
CA LYS A 250 1.43 17.60 12.89
C LYS A 250 1.07 16.16 12.60
N LEU A 251 2.07 15.37 12.17
CA LEU A 251 1.92 13.94 12.05
C LEU A 251 1.69 13.32 13.44
N ASN A 252 0.51 12.75 13.63
CA ASN A 252 0.12 12.11 14.89
C ASN A 252 0.20 10.59 14.83
N GLY A 253 -0.05 9.96 13.68
CA GLY A 253 -0.02 8.51 13.56
C GLY A 253 0.17 8.00 12.16
N LEU A 254 0.57 6.73 12.05
CA LEU A 254 0.65 5.95 10.83
C LEU A 254 -0.23 4.72 10.99
N ILE A 255 -1.04 4.42 9.97
CA ILE A 255 -1.97 3.27 9.94
C ILE A 255 -1.74 2.39 8.71
N ASP A 256 -2.40 1.24 8.67
CA ASP A 256 -2.42 0.28 7.56
C ASP A 256 -1.07 -0.39 7.28
N PHE A 257 -0.68 -1.32 8.15
CA PHE A 257 0.59 -2.06 8.09
C PHE A 257 0.51 -3.37 7.28
N ALA A 258 -0.61 -3.61 6.56
CA ALA A 258 -0.80 -4.83 5.77
C ALA A 258 0.22 -4.98 4.63
N ALA A 259 0.66 -3.86 4.05
CA ALA A 259 1.56 -3.83 2.90
C ALA A 259 3.05 -3.73 3.29
N ILE A 260 3.44 -4.29 4.45
CA ILE A 260 4.86 -4.47 4.79
C ILE A 260 5.40 -5.70 4.08
N LEU A 261 6.54 -5.52 3.41
CA LEU A 261 7.32 -6.59 2.78
C LEU A 261 8.66 -6.78 3.52
N TYR A 262 9.21 -7.98 3.47
CA TYR A 262 10.62 -8.23 3.75
C TYR A 262 11.39 -7.99 2.46
N ALA A 263 11.89 -6.79 2.26
CA ALA A 263 12.34 -6.29 0.96
C ALA A 263 13.48 -5.26 1.06
N ASP A 264 13.95 -4.81 -0.10
CA ASP A 264 14.82 -3.64 -0.21
C ASP A 264 14.16 -2.43 0.46
N PRO A 265 14.85 -1.67 1.34
CA PRO A 265 14.32 -0.42 1.89
C PRO A 265 13.80 0.55 0.82
N LEU A 266 14.37 0.54 -0.38
CA LEU A 266 13.92 1.36 -1.50
C LEU A 266 12.55 0.95 -2.08
N MET A 267 11.98 -0.18 -1.65
CA MET A 267 10.58 -0.53 -1.92
C MET A 267 9.59 0.22 -1.02
N SER A 268 10.04 0.93 0.01
CA SER A 268 9.15 1.78 0.81
C SER A 268 8.54 2.88 -0.05
N HIS A 269 7.26 3.17 0.19
CA HIS A 269 6.39 3.97 -0.67
C HIS A 269 7.02 5.29 -1.14
N ASP A 270 7.54 6.10 -0.23
CA ASP A 270 8.00 7.45 -0.53
C ASP A 270 9.25 7.50 -1.45
N PHE A 271 9.99 6.39 -1.64
CA PHE A 271 11.10 6.32 -2.60
C PHE A 271 10.63 6.21 -4.04
N HIS A 272 9.46 5.65 -4.27
CA HIS A 272 8.91 5.44 -5.61
C HIS A 272 7.52 6.07 -5.81
N ASP A 273 7.17 7.01 -4.94
CA ASP A 273 5.95 7.80 -5.05
C ASP A 273 5.73 8.33 -6.49
N PHE A 274 4.50 8.58 -6.81
CA PHE A 274 4.03 9.03 -8.13
C PHE A 274 4.63 10.37 -8.59
N ASN A 275 5.24 11.13 -7.69
CA ASN A 275 6.06 12.29 -8.03
C ASN A 275 7.44 11.80 -8.53
N ALA A 276 7.98 12.49 -9.54
CA ALA A 276 9.19 12.07 -10.24
C ALA A 276 10.44 11.93 -9.34
N LYS A 277 10.42 12.54 -8.16
CA LYS A 277 11.49 12.48 -7.14
C LYS A 277 10.88 12.39 -5.76
N PRO A 278 11.49 11.63 -4.82
CA PRO A 278 11.19 11.77 -3.40
C PRO A 278 11.38 13.21 -2.96
N LEU A 279 10.54 13.69 -2.04
CA LEU A 279 10.69 15.03 -1.51
C LEU A 279 12.01 15.17 -0.73
N ASP A 280 12.71 16.29 -0.89
CA ASP A 280 13.98 16.53 -0.19
C ASP A 280 13.82 16.45 1.33
N SER A 281 12.68 16.90 1.87
CA SER A 281 12.33 16.76 3.29
C SER A 281 12.26 15.31 3.74
N PHE A 282 11.62 14.44 2.97
CA PHE A 282 11.59 13.00 3.24
C PHE A 282 13.00 12.40 3.24
N LEU A 283 13.80 12.70 2.21
CA LEU A 283 15.17 12.18 2.10
C LEU A 283 16.04 12.63 3.29
N ARG A 284 15.98 13.91 3.69
CA ARG A 284 16.68 14.39 4.88
C ARG A 284 16.24 13.64 6.15
N GLY A 285 14.94 13.41 6.31
CA GLY A 285 14.40 12.63 7.44
C GLY A 285 14.88 11.19 7.44
N TYR A 286 14.93 10.54 6.28
CA TYR A 286 15.47 9.21 6.12
C TYR A 286 17.00 9.15 6.32
N GLY A 287 17.70 10.27 6.17
CA GLY A 287 19.16 10.36 6.27
C GLY A 287 19.88 10.02 4.97
N LYS A 288 19.24 10.30 3.82
CA LYS A 288 19.78 10.08 2.48
C LYS A 288 19.82 11.39 1.69
N THR A 289 20.90 11.63 0.98
CA THR A 289 21.09 12.88 0.20
C THR A 289 21.16 12.63 -1.30
N SER A 290 21.49 11.42 -1.72
CA SER A 290 21.63 11.04 -3.12
C SER A 290 21.39 9.55 -3.32
N PHE A 291 21.24 9.15 -4.55
CA PHE A 291 21.13 7.75 -4.97
C PHE A 291 22.28 7.39 -5.91
N THR A 292 22.78 6.17 -5.78
CA THR A 292 23.68 5.58 -6.79
C THR A 292 22.90 5.24 -8.06
N GLU A 293 23.58 4.97 -9.15
CA GLU A 293 22.96 4.54 -10.40
C GLU A 293 22.17 3.22 -10.19
N ASN A 294 22.75 2.27 -9.47
CA ASN A 294 22.11 0.99 -9.15
C ASN A 294 20.85 1.18 -8.29
N GLU A 295 20.87 2.07 -7.32
CA GLU A 295 19.67 2.41 -6.53
C GLU A 295 18.58 3.05 -7.40
N MET A 296 18.93 3.93 -8.31
CA MET A 296 17.98 4.54 -9.26
C MET A 296 17.33 3.51 -10.17
N ILE A 297 18.08 2.52 -10.64
CA ILE A 297 17.56 1.40 -11.43
C ILE A 297 16.58 0.57 -10.57
N ARG A 298 16.94 0.22 -9.34
CA ARG A 298 16.05 -0.52 -8.43
C ARG A 298 14.75 0.25 -8.18
N ILE A 299 14.82 1.54 -7.84
CA ILE A 299 13.64 2.40 -7.65
C ILE A 299 12.74 2.41 -8.89
N GLN A 300 13.33 2.46 -10.10
CA GLN A 300 12.55 2.46 -11.34
C GLN A 300 11.80 1.13 -11.53
N ILE A 301 12.45 0.00 -11.23
CA ILE A 301 11.82 -1.34 -11.29
C ILE A 301 10.67 -1.41 -10.27
N TYR A 302 10.85 -0.93 -9.04
CA TYR A 302 9.83 -0.92 -8.01
C TYR A 302 8.65 -0.01 -8.35
N ARG A 303 8.88 1.13 -9.02
CA ARG A 303 7.81 1.97 -9.57
C ARG A 303 6.94 1.23 -10.57
N ILE A 304 7.55 0.43 -11.44
CA ILE A 304 6.82 -0.35 -12.43
C ILE A 304 5.97 -1.41 -11.73
N TRP A 305 6.55 -2.14 -10.77
CA TRP A 305 5.83 -3.13 -9.98
C TRP A 305 4.61 -2.51 -9.28
N GLN A 306 4.78 -1.40 -8.56
CA GLN A 306 3.69 -0.74 -7.85
C GLN A 306 2.57 -0.28 -8.79
N ARG A 307 2.92 0.36 -9.92
CA ARG A 307 1.93 0.84 -10.89
C ARG A 307 1.23 -0.30 -11.61
N LEU A 308 1.93 -1.38 -11.90
CA LEU A 308 1.33 -2.61 -12.41
C LEU A 308 0.32 -3.18 -11.40
N GLY A 309 0.68 -3.21 -10.10
CA GLY A 309 -0.22 -3.62 -9.02
C GLY A 309 -1.53 -2.82 -9.03
N MET A 310 -1.45 -1.49 -9.11
CA MET A 310 -2.65 -0.63 -9.16
C MET A 310 -3.50 -0.82 -10.42
N ILE A 311 -2.89 -1.16 -11.56
CA ILE A 311 -3.66 -1.50 -12.78
C ILE A 311 -4.44 -2.79 -12.57
N VAL A 312 -3.82 -3.81 -11.96
CA VAL A 312 -4.42 -5.13 -11.74
C VAL A 312 -5.47 -5.08 -10.63
N GLU A 313 -5.18 -4.37 -9.55
CA GLU A 313 -6.04 -4.22 -8.38
C GLU A 313 -7.48 -3.82 -8.73
N ARG A 314 -7.65 -2.89 -9.66
CA ARG A 314 -8.98 -2.44 -10.10
C ARG A 314 -9.86 -3.58 -10.59
N GLY A 315 -9.30 -4.57 -11.28
CA GLY A 315 -10.04 -5.74 -11.77
C GLY A 315 -10.48 -6.70 -10.66
N TYR A 316 -9.81 -6.66 -9.52
CA TYR A 316 -10.14 -7.47 -8.35
C TYR A 316 -11.12 -6.77 -7.41
N ARG A 317 -10.95 -5.47 -7.19
CA ARG A 317 -11.76 -4.69 -6.24
C ARG A 317 -13.02 -4.11 -6.86
N CYS A 318 -13.09 -4.04 -8.20
CA CYS A 318 -14.25 -3.58 -8.97
C CYS A 318 -14.77 -2.20 -8.55
N TYR A 319 -13.91 -1.33 -8.05
CA TYR A 319 -14.31 0.05 -7.79
C TYR A 319 -14.37 0.84 -9.10
N ASP A 320 -15.39 1.71 -9.21
CA ASP A 320 -15.56 2.54 -10.39
C ASP A 320 -14.92 3.92 -10.16
N ASP A 321 -13.63 4.03 -10.45
CA ASP A 321 -12.94 5.30 -10.55
C ASP A 321 -12.08 5.35 -11.82
N SER A 322 -12.70 5.85 -12.89
CA SER A 322 -12.06 6.00 -14.18
C SER A 322 -10.89 7.00 -14.15
N ASN A 323 -10.92 7.98 -13.23
CA ASN A 323 -9.89 9.02 -13.14
C ASN A 323 -8.61 8.46 -12.52
N ILE A 324 -8.73 7.68 -11.44
CA ILE A 324 -7.58 6.99 -10.81
C ILE A 324 -6.94 6.05 -11.84
N TYR A 325 -7.76 5.26 -12.54
CA TYR A 325 -7.23 4.32 -13.52
C TYR A 325 -6.48 5.03 -14.66
N ALA A 326 -7.06 6.07 -15.24
CA ALA A 326 -6.42 6.85 -16.30
C ALA A 326 -5.09 7.46 -15.83
N TRP A 327 -5.06 7.96 -14.60
CA TRP A 327 -3.86 8.54 -14.01
C TRP A 327 -2.76 7.49 -13.77
N VAL A 328 -3.10 6.33 -13.18
CA VAL A 328 -2.15 5.22 -12.97
C VAL A 328 -1.60 4.72 -14.30
N LEU A 329 -2.48 4.56 -15.30
CA LEU A 329 -2.11 4.13 -16.64
C LEU A 329 -1.13 5.09 -17.30
N ASP A 330 -1.37 6.41 -17.23
CA ASP A 330 -0.45 7.43 -17.73
C ASP A 330 0.93 7.31 -17.07
N LYS A 331 0.97 7.13 -15.75
CA LYS A 331 2.23 6.95 -15.01
C LYS A 331 2.97 5.68 -15.41
N PHE A 332 2.26 4.55 -15.50
CA PHE A 332 2.84 3.28 -15.94
C PHE A 332 3.44 3.38 -17.35
N VAL A 333 2.68 3.93 -18.29
CA VAL A 333 3.13 4.13 -19.68
C VAL A 333 4.37 5.02 -19.76
N LYS A 334 4.42 6.08 -18.95
CA LYS A 334 5.61 6.96 -18.88
C LYS A 334 6.85 6.22 -18.40
N GLU A 335 6.73 5.36 -17.39
CA GLU A 335 7.87 4.56 -16.92
C GLU A 335 8.31 3.53 -17.98
N VAL A 336 7.37 2.83 -18.62
CA VAL A 336 7.68 1.89 -19.70
C VAL A 336 8.37 2.61 -20.89
N LYS A 337 7.90 3.82 -21.25
CA LYS A 337 8.55 4.62 -22.32
C LYS A 337 9.97 5.04 -21.94
N LYS A 338 10.22 5.45 -20.70
CA LYS A 338 11.58 5.74 -20.22
C LYS A 338 12.50 4.53 -20.34
N MET A 339 12.02 3.35 -19.92
CA MET A 339 12.76 2.11 -20.06
C MET A 339 13.15 1.83 -21.52
N LYS A 340 12.19 1.99 -22.44
CA LYS A 340 12.44 1.80 -23.89
C LYS A 340 13.44 2.83 -24.45
N ALA A 341 13.31 4.10 -24.07
CA ALA A 341 14.19 5.18 -24.51
C ALA A 341 15.65 5.01 -24.03
N LEU A 342 15.83 4.43 -22.85
CA LEU A 342 17.16 4.12 -22.31
C LEU A 342 17.81 2.89 -22.98
N GLY A 343 17.15 2.28 -23.99
CA GLY A 343 17.67 1.14 -24.74
C GLY A 343 17.72 -0.17 -23.94
N TYR A 344 17.11 -0.20 -22.77
CA TYR A 344 17.12 -1.37 -21.89
C TYR A 344 16.38 -2.58 -22.49
N ILE A 345 15.33 -2.33 -23.30
CA ILE A 345 14.56 -3.39 -23.94
C ILE A 345 15.14 -3.76 -25.32
N ASN A 346 15.76 -2.81 -26.02
CA ASN A 346 16.32 -3.03 -27.35
C ASN A 346 17.66 -3.83 -27.35
N ARG A 347 18.25 -4.11 -26.19
CA ARG A 347 19.44 -4.97 -26.06
C ARG A 347 19.10 -6.46 -25.97
N LEU A 348 17.81 -6.80 -25.87
CA LEU A 348 17.31 -8.17 -25.75
C LEU A 348 16.61 -8.70 -27.02
N LEU A 349 16.50 -7.89 -28.06
CA LEU A 349 16.09 -8.24 -29.41
C LEU A 349 17.31 -8.31 -30.33
#